data_03e5f885592dc7815e91f4f2c3c95310
#
_entry.id   03e5f885592dc7815e91f4f2c3c95310
#
_cell.length_a   1.000
_cell.length_b   1.000
_cell.length_c   1.000
_cell.angle_alpha   90.00
_cell.angle_beta   90.00
_cell.angle_gamma   90.00
#
_symmetry.space_group_name_H-M   'P 1'
#
loop_
_entity.id
_entity.type
_entity.pdbx_description
1 polymer ?
#
loop_
_entity_poly.entity_id
_entity_poly.type
_entity_poly.pdbx_seq_one_letter_code
_entity_poly.pdbx_strand_id
1 'polypeptide(L)'
;SAAYAFMRTFGMDEPMGCYDDFEAADAFVLWGSNMAEMHPILWTRVADRRLGHPHVKVAVLSTFTHRSSDLADIPIVFKPGTDLAILNYIANHIIQTGRVNRDFVDRHTTFVAGATGIGYGLREDDPREMAARTAEDPAATTPSTFEAFAELVSEYTLEKVSELSGVEPGFLEQLAELYADPDRKVMSLWTMGFNQHVRGVWANQMVYNIHLLTGKISEPGNSPFSLTGQPSACGTAREVGTFAHRL
;
A
#
# COMPACT_ATOMS: atom_id res chain seq x y z
N SER A 1 3.94 -11.36 3.70
CA SER A 1 3.01 -10.76 2.72
C SER A 1 3.73 -9.87 1.73
N ALA A 2 4.61 -8.94 2.19
CA ALA A 2 5.32 -8.03 1.29
C ALA A 2 6.11 -8.77 0.21
N ALA A 3 6.98 -9.74 0.57
CA ALA A 3 7.76 -10.52 -0.37
C ALA A 3 6.90 -11.14 -1.49
N TYR A 4 5.82 -11.80 -1.11
CA TYR A 4 4.92 -12.43 -2.07
C TYR A 4 4.19 -11.39 -2.96
N ALA A 5 3.78 -10.27 -2.38
CA ALA A 5 3.16 -9.19 -3.14
C ALA A 5 4.13 -8.52 -4.11
N PHE A 6 5.40 -8.28 -3.71
CA PHE A 6 6.46 -7.80 -4.60
C PHE A 6 6.71 -8.78 -5.75
N MET A 7 6.86 -10.07 -5.44
CA MET A 7 7.05 -11.11 -6.47
C MET A 7 5.89 -11.15 -7.47
N ARG A 8 4.66 -11.05 -7.00
CA ARG A 8 3.47 -11.07 -7.89
C ARG A 8 3.34 -9.82 -8.74
N THR A 9 3.72 -8.67 -8.21
CA THR A 9 3.54 -7.38 -8.90
C THR A 9 4.72 -7.02 -9.79
N PHE A 10 5.95 -7.24 -9.31
CA PHE A 10 7.17 -6.79 -9.98
C PHE A 10 8.09 -7.93 -10.44
N GLY A 11 7.79 -9.17 -10.08
CA GLY A 11 8.62 -10.32 -10.40
C GLY A 11 9.89 -10.44 -9.54
N MET A 12 10.09 -9.55 -8.58
CA MET A 12 11.24 -9.55 -7.67
C MET A 12 10.81 -9.13 -6.26
N ASP A 13 11.55 -9.55 -5.25
CA ASP A 13 11.29 -9.21 -3.84
C ASP A 13 12.24 -8.10 -3.38
N GLU A 14 12.13 -6.94 -4.01
CA GLU A 14 12.94 -5.76 -3.71
C GLU A 14 12.07 -4.50 -3.68
N PRO A 15 12.35 -3.54 -2.79
CA PRO A 15 11.67 -2.25 -2.81
C PRO A 15 12.08 -1.46 -4.07
N MET A 16 11.12 -0.72 -4.61
CA MET A 16 11.30 0.11 -5.82
C MET A 16 11.86 1.51 -5.48
N GLY A 17 12.65 1.61 -4.45
CA GLY A 17 13.26 2.85 -3.98
C GLY A 17 14.41 2.56 -3.02
N CYS A 18 14.97 3.61 -2.45
CA CYS A 18 16.09 3.50 -1.52
C CYS A 18 15.94 4.48 -0.34
N TYR A 19 16.87 4.41 0.61
CA TYR A 19 16.81 5.30 1.77
C TYR A 19 17.03 6.78 1.43
N ASP A 20 17.70 7.09 0.33
CA ASP A 20 17.90 8.50 -0.07
C ASP A 20 16.63 9.17 -0.60
N ASP A 21 15.57 8.39 -0.87
CA ASP A 21 14.26 8.92 -1.23
C ASP A 21 13.62 9.72 -0.08
N PHE A 22 14.02 9.46 1.18
CA PHE A 22 13.52 10.20 2.33
C PHE A 22 13.81 11.70 2.25
N GLU A 23 14.94 12.11 1.68
CA GLU A 23 15.28 13.52 1.52
C GLU A 23 14.58 14.20 0.35
N ALA A 24 13.99 13.40 -0.56
CA ALA A 24 13.33 13.90 -1.75
C ALA A 24 11.79 13.84 -1.67
N ALA A 25 11.22 13.10 -0.72
CA ALA A 25 9.78 12.91 -0.59
C ALA A 25 9.06 14.19 -0.11
N ASP A 26 7.84 14.40 -0.61
CA ASP A 26 6.92 15.47 -0.18
C ASP A 26 5.79 14.94 0.69
N ALA A 27 5.59 13.65 0.71
CA ALA A 27 4.66 12.99 1.62
C ALA A 27 5.18 11.61 2.07
N PHE A 28 5.00 11.34 3.36
CA PHE A 28 5.23 10.04 3.96
C PHE A 28 3.91 9.48 4.44
N VAL A 29 3.52 8.31 3.96
CA VAL A 29 2.30 7.62 4.37
C VAL A 29 2.67 6.33 5.08
N LEU A 30 2.49 6.30 6.40
CA LEU A 30 2.82 5.17 7.25
C LEU A 30 1.60 4.26 7.42
N TRP A 31 1.68 3.05 6.89
CA TRP A 31 0.64 2.04 6.97
C TRP A 31 0.98 1.01 8.05
N GLY A 32 0.29 1.03 9.18
CA GLY A 32 0.52 0.08 10.27
C GLY A 32 1.98 0.03 10.74
N SER A 33 2.64 1.19 10.80
CA SER A 33 4.06 1.31 11.14
C SER A 33 4.30 2.36 12.21
N ASN A 34 4.82 1.94 13.35
CA ASN A 34 5.30 2.83 14.40
C ASN A 34 6.80 3.10 14.24
N MET A 35 7.16 3.88 13.22
CA MET A 35 8.55 4.13 12.87
C MET A 35 9.34 4.85 13.98
N ALA A 36 8.69 5.70 14.76
CA ALA A 36 9.35 6.42 15.85
C ALA A 36 9.98 5.49 16.90
N GLU A 37 9.42 4.29 17.08
CA GLU A 37 9.92 3.30 18.03
C GLU A 37 10.64 2.13 17.34
N MET A 38 10.17 1.69 16.19
CA MET A 38 10.70 0.49 15.52
C MET A 38 11.81 0.78 14.50
N HIS A 39 11.84 1.99 13.93
CA HIS A 39 12.85 2.44 12.95
C HIS A 39 13.34 3.86 13.29
N PRO A 40 13.88 4.09 14.50
CA PRO A 40 14.14 5.45 15.00
C PRO A 40 15.11 6.24 14.11
N ILE A 41 16.09 5.60 13.49
CA ILE A 41 17.05 6.27 12.61
C ILE A 41 16.38 6.76 11.31
N LEU A 42 15.52 5.96 10.70
CA LEU A 42 14.75 6.40 9.53
C LEU A 42 13.68 7.41 9.92
N TRP A 43 13.12 7.29 11.13
CA TRP A 43 12.16 8.26 11.65
C TRP A 43 12.78 9.66 11.85
N THR A 44 14.04 9.76 12.27
CA THR A 44 14.71 11.07 12.33
C THR A 44 14.82 11.72 10.96
N ARG A 45 15.06 10.96 9.89
CA ARG A 45 15.08 11.49 8.51
C ARG A 45 13.69 12.01 8.10
N VAL A 46 12.62 11.29 8.42
CA VAL A 46 11.23 11.76 8.20
C VAL A 46 10.97 13.05 8.96
N ALA A 47 11.35 13.09 10.25
CA ALA A 47 11.14 14.25 11.11
C ALA A 47 11.93 15.47 10.62
N ASP A 48 13.20 15.31 10.30
CA ASP A 48 14.04 16.38 9.77
C ASP A 48 13.49 16.93 8.45
N ARG A 49 13.08 16.04 7.54
CA ARG A 49 12.47 16.42 6.26
C ARG A 49 11.18 17.20 6.48
N ARG A 50 10.28 16.69 7.36
CA ARG A 50 9.00 17.36 7.67
C ARG A 50 9.17 18.70 8.36
N LEU A 51 10.06 18.78 9.33
CA LEU A 51 10.29 20.03 10.11
C LEU A 51 11.03 21.07 9.30
N GLY A 52 11.97 20.67 8.45
CA GLY A 52 12.72 21.57 7.57
C GLY A 52 11.95 22.06 6.35
N HIS A 53 10.85 21.40 5.98
CA HIS A 53 10.10 21.70 4.76
C HIS A 53 8.58 21.70 5.03
N PRO A 54 7.95 22.87 5.25
CA PRO A 54 6.53 22.97 5.66
C PRO A 54 5.51 22.35 4.68
N HIS A 55 5.87 22.20 3.40
CA HIS A 55 5.03 21.58 2.38
C HIS A 55 4.97 20.05 2.52
N VAL A 56 5.98 19.44 3.15
CA VAL A 56 6.03 17.99 3.38
C VAL A 56 4.95 17.58 4.34
N LYS A 57 4.27 16.46 4.06
CA LYS A 57 3.18 15.92 4.87
C LYS A 57 3.49 14.53 5.39
N VAL A 58 3.02 14.25 6.60
CA VAL A 58 3.10 12.92 7.21
C VAL A 58 1.70 12.44 7.52
N ALA A 59 1.29 11.34 6.91
CA ALA A 59 0.08 10.61 7.26
C ALA A 59 0.44 9.35 8.03
N VAL A 60 -0.23 9.10 9.15
CA VAL A 60 0.00 7.91 9.98
C VAL A 60 -1.31 7.17 10.16
N LEU A 61 -1.37 5.96 9.61
CA LEU A 61 -2.53 5.09 9.68
C LEU A 61 -2.24 3.91 10.60
N SER A 62 -3.03 3.77 11.65
CA SER A 62 -2.91 2.69 12.62
C SER A 62 -4.26 2.39 13.26
N THR A 63 -4.35 1.29 13.99
CA THR A 63 -5.53 0.93 14.79
C THR A 63 -5.54 1.58 16.19
N PHE A 64 -4.49 2.30 16.53
CA PHE A 64 -4.33 3.08 17.76
C PHE A 64 -3.29 4.18 17.56
N THR A 65 -3.33 5.21 18.39
CA THR A 65 -2.32 6.28 18.40
C THR A 65 -1.02 5.80 19.04
N HIS A 66 0.10 6.19 18.46
CA HIS A 66 1.44 5.86 18.94
C HIS A 66 2.41 7.01 18.64
N ARG A 67 3.68 6.90 19.04
CA ARG A 67 4.65 8.00 18.94
C ARG A 67 4.83 8.58 17.53
N SER A 68 4.68 7.79 16.48
CA SER A 68 4.75 8.36 15.13
C SER A 68 3.56 9.27 14.82
N SER A 69 2.44 9.12 15.54
CA SER A 69 1.25 9.98 15.38
C SER A 69 1.50 11.41 15.87
N ASP A 70 2.49 11.64 16.74
CA ASP A 70 2.79 12.98 17.28
C ASP A 70 3.30 13.96 16.21
N LEU A 71 3.87 13.44 15.11
CA LEU A 71 4.35 14.24 13.98
C LEU A 71 3.36 14.26 12.80
N ALA A 72 2.26 13.53 12.89
CA ALA A 72 1.34 13.36 11.77
C ALA A 72 0.54 14.64 11.48
N ASP A 73 0.53 15.08 10.22
CA ASP A 73 -0.41 16.07 9.71
C ASP A 73 -1.80 15.43 9.51
N ILE A 74 -1.83 14.14 9.17
CA ILE A 74 -3.03 13.35 8.91
C ILE A 74 -2.99 12.09 9.79
N PRO A 75 -3.37 12.20 11.08
CA PRO A 75 -3.45 11.04 11.97
C PRO A 75 -4.76 10.28 11.72
N ILE A 76 -4.67 9.01 11.31
CA ILE A 76 -5.83 8.18 11.03
C ILE A 76 -5.81 6.95 11.97
N VAL A 77 -6.83 6.85 12.81
CA VAL A 77 -7.11 5.65 13.58
C VAL A 77 -8.31 4.96 12.94
N PHE A 78 -8.11 3.77 12.44
CA PHE A 78 -9.12 3.02 11.69
C PHE A 78 -9.47 1.68 12.36
N LYS A 79 -10.64 1.14 12.08
CA LYS A 79 -11.05 -0.17 12.57
C LYS A 79 -10.16 -1.27 11.99
N PRO A 80 -9.65 -2.22 12.79
CA PRO A 80 -8.80 -3.30 12.31
C PRO A 80 -9.38 -4.03 11.09
N GLY A 81 -8.54 -4.30 10.09
CA GLY A 81 -8.91 -5.04 8.89
C GLY A 81 -9.64 -4.22 7.82
N THR A 82 -9.69 -2.89 7.94
CA THR A 82 -10.32 -1.99 6.95
C THR A 82 -9.32 -1.20 6.11
N ASP A 83 -8.05 -1.42 6.28
CA ASP A 83 -6.96 -0.81 5.51
C ASP A 83 -7.11 -1.04 4.00
N LEU A 84 -7.47 -2.26 3.58
CA LEU A 84 -7.72 -2.57 2.17
C LEU A 84 -8.91 -1.76 1.60
N ALA A 85 -9.95 -1.51 2.39
CA ALA A 85 -11.07 -0.67 1.96
C ALA A 85 -10.63 0.80 1.77
N ILE A 86 -9.78 1.31 2.67
CA ILE A 86 -9.19 2.66 2.54
C ILE A 86 -8.33 2.75 1.27
N LEU A 87 -7.53 1.73 0.98
CA LEU A 87 -6.71 1.68 -0.24
C LEU A 87 -7.57 1.65 -1.51
N ASN A 88 -8.64 0.87 -1.51
CA ASN A 88 -9.59 0.82 -2.63
C ASN A 88 -10.26 2.19 -2.85
N TYR A 89 -10.60 2.90 -1.77
CA TYR A 89 -11.11 4.27 -1.87
C TYR A 89 -10.08 5.22 -2.49
N ILE A 90 -8.81 5.15 -2.09
CA ILE A 90 -7.75 5.99 -2.69
C ILE A 90 -7.66 5.73 -4.20
N ALA A 91 -7.64 4.47 -4.62
CA ALA A 91 -7.62 4.10 -6.04
C ALA A 91 -8.87 4.62 -6.77
N ASN A 92 -10.05 4.46 -6.19
CA ASN A 92 -11.30 4.99 -6.74
C ASN A 92 -11.25 6.51 -6.89
N HIS A 93 -10.80 7.24 -5.85
CA HIS A 93 -10.65 8.69 -5.88
C HIS A 93 -9.71 9.16 -7.01
N ILE A 94 -8.55 8.53 -7.16
CA ILE A 94 -7.60 8.84 -8.25
C ILE A 94 -8.25 8.65 -9.62
N ILE A 95 -9.01 7.57 -9.80
CA ILE A 95 -9.69 7.26 -11.06
C ILE A 95 -10.82 8.26 -11.33
N GLN A 96 -11.71 8.48 -10.36
CA GLN A 96 -12.89 9.36 -10.52
C GLN A 96 -12.52 10.82 -10.72
N THR A 97 -11.40 11.27 -10.14
CA THR A 97 -10.89 12.64 -10.32
C THR A 97 -10.02 12.81 -11.57
N GLY A 98 -9.84 11.73 -12.37
CA GLY A 98 -9.07 11.76 -13.62
C GLY A 98 -7.56 11.96 -13.41
N ARG A 99 -7.03 11.60 -12.24
CA ARG A 99 -5.62 11.80 -11.88
C ARG A 99 -4.74 10.57 -12.07
N VAL A 100 -5.22 9.61 -12.87
CA VAL A 100 -4.41 8.47 -13.31
C VAL A 100 -3.34 8.97 -14.29
N ASN A 101 -2.09 8.61 -14.06
CA ASN A 101 -1.02 8.83 -15.04
C ASN A 101 -1.15 7.81 -16.17
N ARG A 102 -2.03 8.11 -17.14
CA ARG A 102 -2.35 7.19 -18.25
C ARG A 102 -1.12 6.86 -19.09
N ASP A 103 -0.24 7.83 -19.29
CA ASP A 103 0.98 7.63 -20.07
C ASP A 103 1.90 6.57 -19.43
N PHE A 104 2.03 6.61 -18.10
CA PHE A 104 2.77 5.60 -17.34
C PHE A 104 2.04 4.26 -17.35
N VAL A 105 0.74 4.25 -17.03
CA VAL A 105 -0.06 3.02 -16.94
C VAL A 105 -0.04 2.27 -18.27
N ASP A 106 -0.28 2.95 -19.39
CA ASP A 106 -0.39 2.33 -20.70
C ASP A 106 0.97 1.79 -21.23
N ARG A 107 2.09 2.36 -20.77
CA ARG A 107 3.43 1.92 -21.20
C ARG A 107 4.07 0.87 -20.30
N HIS A 108 3.76 0.89 -19.00
CA HIS A 108 4.55 0.17 -17.99
C HIS A 108 3.75 -0.83 -17.17
N THR A 109 2.43 -0.93 -17.38
CA THR A 109 1.59 -1.84 -16.59
C THR A 109 0.77 -2.78 -17.44
N THR A 110 0.48 -3.94 -16.87
CA THR A 110 -0.54 -4.87 -17.37
C THR A 110 -1.49 -5.22 -16.24
N PHE A 111 -2.78 -5.33 -16.57
CA PHE A 111 -3.79 -5.67 -15.58
C PHE A 111 -4.03 -7.18 -15.58
N VAL A 112 -4.00 -7.76 -14.40
CA VAL A 112 -4.35 -9.16 -14.17
C VAL A 112 -5.29 -9.26 -12.98
N ALA A 113 -6.23 -10.17 -13.04
CA ALA A 113 -7.14 -10.52 -11.95
C ALA A 113 -6.70 -11.85 -11.33
N GLY A 114 -6.49 -11.87 -10.04
CA GLY A 114 -6.26 -13.10 -9.28
C GLY A 114 -7.53 -13.62 -8.63
N ALA A 115 -7.45 -14.79 -8.00
CA ALA A 115 -8.53 -15.31 -7.20
C ALA A 115 -8.87 -14.36 -6.06
N THR A 116 -10.13 -13.98 -5.95
CA THR A 116 -10.67 -13.14 -4.88
C THR A 116 -11.21 -13.94 -3.70
N GLY A 117 -11.26 -15.26 -3.86
CA GLY A 117 -11.60 -16.18 -2.80
C GLY A 117 -10.54 -16.15 -1.71
N ILE A 118 -10.91 -15.73 -0.50
CA ILE A 118 -10.00 -15.48 0.61
C ILE A 118 -10.23 -16.36 1.81
N GLY A 119 -11.20 -17.24 1.70
CA GLY A 119 -11.58 -18.08 2.81
C GLY A 119 -10.75 -19.34 2.90
N TYR A 120 -10.77 -19.90 4.09
CA TYR A 120 -10.28 -21.26 4.34
C TYR A 120 -11.36 -22.32 4.07
N GLY A 121 -12.50 -21.92 3.48
CA GLY A 121 -13.67 -22.78 3.29
C GLY A 121 -14.38 -23.10 4.61
N LEU A 122 -14.33 -22.20 5.57
CA LEU A 122 -14.96 -22.37 6.90
C LEU A 122 -16.45 -22.00 6.90
N ARG A 123 -16.86 -21.15 5.94
CA ARG A 123 -18.24 -20.76 5.74
C ARG A 123 -18.75 -21.40 4.46
N GLU A 124 -19.48 -22.49 4.62
CA GLU A 124 -19.99 -23.29 3.49
C GLU A 124 -21.03 -22.55 2.65
N ASP A 125 -21.68 -21.56 3.23
CA ASP A 125 -22.67 -20.68 2.60
C ASP A 125 -22.05 -19.51 1.82
N ASP A 126 -20.73 -19.28 1.95
CA ASP A 126 -20.01 -18.25 1.21
C ASP A 126 -19.35 -18.85 -0.07
N PRO A 127 -19.89 -18.56 -1.27
CA PRO A 127 -19.32 -19.09 -2.51
C PRO A 127 -17.86 -18.71 -2.76
N ARG A 128 -17.44 -17.54 -2.24
CA ARG A 128 -16.06 -17.06 -2.40
C ARG A 128 -15.08 -17.85 -1.54
N GLU A 129 -15.49 -18.22 -0.32
CA GLU A 129 -14.69 -19.10 0.53
C GLU A 129 -14.59 -20.52 -0.05
N MET A 130 -15.68 -21.02 -0.56
CA MET A 130 -15.70 -22.36 -1.18
C MET A 130 -14.88 -22.39 -2.47
N ALA A 131 -14.95 -21.35 -3.30
CA ALA A 131 -14.13 -21.23 -4.50
C ALA A 131 -12.63 -21.22 -4.18
N ALA A 132 -12.20 -20.52 -3.13
CA ALA A 132 -10.81 -20.53 -2.69
C ALA A 132 -10.33 -21.92 -2.23
N ARG A 133 -11.19 -22.65 -1.54
CA ARG A 133 -10.90 -24.03 -1.06
C ARG A 133 -10.74 -25.03 -2.20
N THR A 134 -11.47 -24.83 -3.30
CA THR A 134 -11.49 -25.74 -4.44
C THR A 134 -10.61 -25.31 -5.60
N ALA A 135 -9.94 -24.16 -5.52
CA ALA A 135 -9.06 -23.66 -6.55
C ALA A 135 -7.83 -24.59 -6.72
N GLU A 136 -7.59 -25.04 -7.94
CA GLU A 136 -6.41 -25.87 -8.27
C GLU A 136 -5.11 -25.09 -8.09
N ASP A 137 -5.11 -23.79 -8.46
CA ASP A 137 -4.00 -22.87 -8.24
C ASP A 137 -4.52 -21.53 -7.73
N PRO A 138 -4.45 -21.30 -6.40
CA PRO A 138 -4.86 -20.02 -5.82
C PRO A 138 -3.98 -18.83 -6.22
N ALA A 139 -2.81 -19.08 -6.82
CA ALA A 139 -1.92 -18.04 -7.33
C ALA A 139 -2.19 -17.70 -8.80
N ALA A 140 -3.02 -18.47 -9.50
CA ALA A 140 -3.36 -18.23 -10.90
C ALA A 140 -3.95 -16.84 -11.10
N THR A 141 -3.53 -16.18 -12.19
CA THR A 141 -4.07 -14.90 -12.64
C THR A 141 -4.61 -15.00 -14.04
N THR A 142 -5.62 -14.22 -14.34
CA THR A 142 -6.18 -14.07 -15.70
C THR A 142 -5.96 -12.64 -16.19
N PRO A 143 -5.78 -12.43 -17.50
CA PRO A 143 -5.72 -11.09 -18.06
C PRO A 143 -6.96 -10.26 -17.66
N SER A 144 -6.75 -8.99 -17.36
CA SER A 144 -7.79 -8.04 -16.99
C SER A 144 -7.56 -6.69 -17.69
N THR A 145 -8.40 -5.71 -17.40
CA THR A 145 -8.31 -4.37 -17.99
C THR A 145 -8.36 -3.28 -16.92
N PHE A 146 -7.96 -2.08 -17.31
CA PHE A 146 -8.12 -0.90 -16.46
C PHE A 146 -9.59 -0.67 -16.09
N GLU A 147 -10.51 -0.86 -17.04
CA GLU A 147 -11.95 -0.66 -16.84
C GLU A 147 -12.50 -1.64 -15.81
N ALA A 148 -12.09 -2.90 -15.87
CA ALA A 148 -12.49 -3.91 -14.89
C ALA A 148 -11.94 -3.60 -13.49
N PHE A 149 -10.72 -3.07 -13.41
CA PHE A 149 -10.16 -2.60 -12.15
C PHE A 149 -10.91 -1.36 -11.63
N ALA A 150 -11.20 -0.38 -12.49
CA ALA A 150 -11.96 0.80 -12.13
C ALA A 150 -13.36 0.45 -11.61
N GLU A 151 -14.03 -0.52 -12.24
CA GLU A 151 -15.33 -1.02 -11.78
C GLU A 151 -15.22 -1.69 -10.41
N LEU A 152 -14.21 -2.52 -10.21
CA LEU A 152 -13.98 -3.20 -8.92
C LEU A 152 -13.84 -2.21 -7.76
N VAL A 153 -13.13 -1.10 -7.95
CA VAL A 153 -12.91 -0.12 -6.88
C VAL A 153 -14.03 0.90 -6.76
N SER A 154 -14.91 1.03 -7.76
CA SER A 154 -15.98 2.03 -7.81
C SER A 154 -16.97 1.95 -6.64
N GLU A 155 -17.16 0.76 -6.08
CA GLU A 155 -18.03 0.54 -4.92
C GLU A 155 -17.47 1.12 -3.61
N TYR A 156 -16.17 1.47 -3.57
CA TYR A 156 -15.52 2.02 -2.39
C TYR A 156 -15.60 3.54 -2.40
N THR A 157 -16.82 4.06 -2.16
CA THR A 157 -17.04 5.50 -2.05
C THR A 157 -16.56 6.06 -0.72
N LEU A 158 -16.40 7.37 -0.64
CA LEU A 158 -15.99 8.06 0.58
C LEU A 158 -16.90 7.71 1.78
N GLU A 159 -18.21 7.77 1.58
CA GLU A 159 -19.20 7.48 2.60
C GLU A 159 -19.13 6.04 3.09
N LYS A 160 -19.08 5.09 2.14
CA LYS A 160 -18.99 3.66 2.46
C LYS A 160 -17.72 3.34 3.24
N VAL A 161 -16.58 3.89 2.81
CA VAL A 161 -15.29 3.59 3.46
C VAL A 161 -15.17 4.30 4.80
N SER A 162 -15.70 5.51 4.95
CA SER A 162 -15.82 6.19 6.24
C SER A 162 -16.63 5.37 7.24
N GLU A 163 -17.77 4.85 6.84
CA GLU A 163 -18.60 3.99 7.69
C GLU A 163 -17.89 2.68 8.08
N LEU A 164 -17.29 2.01 7.10
CA LEU A 164 -16.56 0.76 7.31
C LEU A 164 -15.36 0.94 8.24
N SER A 165 -14.54 1.93 7.97
CA SER A 165 -13.29 2.16 8.67
C SER A 165 -13.44 2.93 9.98
N GLY A 166 -14.51 3.70 10.13
CA GLY A 166 -14.73 4.63 11.24
C GLY A 166 -13.85 5.89 11.14
N VAL A 167 -13.26 6.15 9.98
CA VAL A 167 -12.43 7.33 9.74
C VAL A 167 -13.30 8.48 9.24
N GLU A 168 -13.07 9.68 9.77
CA GLU A 168 -13.73 10.90 9.30
C GLU A 168 -13.47 11.13 7.80
N PRO A 169 -14.51 11.47 7.00
CA PRO A 169 -14.39 11.65 5.55
C PRO A 169 -13.26 12.60 5.15
N GLY A 170 -13.11 13.72 5.86
CA GLY A 170 -12.08 14.72 5.54
C GLY A 170 -10.64 14.20 5.67
N PHE A 171 -10.36 13.24 6.54
CA PHE A 171 -9.05 12.60 6.61
C PHE A 171 -8.83 11.61 5.45
N LEU A 172 -9.87 10.90 5.03
CA LEU A 172 -9.80 10.02 3.86
C LEU A 172 -9.54 10.81 2.57
N GLU A 173 -10.22 11.94 2.40
CA GLU A 173 -10.01 12.84 1.25
C GLU A 173 -8.59 13.41 1.25
N GLN A 174 -8.12 13.95 2.38
CA GLN A 174 -6.75 14.45 2.49
C GLN A 174 -5.70 13.38 2.17
N LEU A 175 -5.91 12.15 2.66
CA LEU A 175 -5.04 11.02 2.37
C LEU A 175 -5.04 10.69 0.87
N ALA A 176 -6.20 10.62 0.25
CA ALA A 176 -6.32 10.33 -1.19
C ALA A 176 -5.66 11.41 -2.04
N GLU A 177 -5.80 12.68 -1.65
CA GLU A 177 -5.18 13.82 -2.34
C GLU A 177 -3.64 13.79 -2.26
N LEU A 178 -3.03 13.23 -1.20
CA LEU A 178 -1.57 13.05 -1.19
C LEU A 178 -1.08 12.20 -2.37
N TYR A 179 -1.81 11.15 -2.70
CA TYR A 179 -1.46 10.28 -3.83
C TYR A 179 -1.91 10.84 -5.18
N ALA A 180 -3.07 11.49 -5.21
CA ALA A 180 -3.67 12.01 -6.44
C ALA A 180 -2.97 13.26 -6.99
N ASP A 181 -2.31 14.06 -6.15
CA ASP A 181 -1.59 15.26 -6.55
C ASP A 181 -0.38 14.87 -7.45
N PRO A 182 -0.39 15.22 -8.74
CA PRO A 182 0.66 14.80 -9.68
C PRO A 182 2.05 15.37 -9.37
N ASP A 183 2.09 16.52 -8.72
CA ASP A 183 3.34 17.23 -8.41
C ASP A 183 3.98 16.78 -7.08
N ARG A 184 3.27 15.97 -6.30
CA ARG A 184 3.71 15.50 -4.99
C ARG A 184 4.43 14.16 -5.07
N LYS A 185 5.60 14.08 -4.49
CA LYS A 185 6.35 12.83 -4.33
C LYS A 185 5.91 12.12 -3.06
N VAL A 186 5.57 10.83 -3.17
CA VAL A 186 4.99 10.06 -2.07
C VAL A 186 5.79 8.80 -1.79
N MET A 187 6.20 8.63 -0.53
CA MET A 187 6.67 7.36 0.00
C MET A 187 5.58 6.69 0.85
N SER A 188 5.20 5.48 0.48
CA SER A 188 4.40 4.61 1.34
C SER A 188 5.31 3.71 2.14
N LEU A 189 5.18 3.73 3.46
CA LEU A 189 6.06 3.03 4.39
C LEU A 189 5.24 2.11 5.30
N TRP A 190 5.57 0.84 5.37
CA TRP A 190 4.82 -0.10 6.22
C TRP A 190 5.67 -1.17 6.87
N THR A 191 5.13 -1.77 7.92
CA THR A 191 5.73 -2.86 8.68
C THR A 191 4.74 -3.99 8.91
N MET A 192 4.94 -4.75 9.96
CA MET A 192 4.16 -5.96 10.26
C MET A 192 2.70 -5.69 10.59
N GLY A 193 2.33 -4.50 11.08
CA GLY A 193 0.93 -4.13 11.28
C GLY A 193 0.09 -4.15 10.01
N PHE A 194 0.75 -3.93 8.87
CA PHE A 194 0.14 -4.02 7.55
C PHE A 194 0.36 -5.38 6.87
N ASN A 195 1.49 -6.04 7.15
CA ASN A 195 1.87 -7.30 6.53
C ASN A 195 1.21 -8.52 7.16
N GLN A 196 1.04 -8.52 8.49
CA GLN A 196 0.70 -9.73 9.24
C GLN A 196 -0.78 -9.85 9.57
N HIS A 197 -1.62 -9.79 8.56
CA HIS A 197 -3.04 -10.10 8.67
C HIS A 197 -3.55 -10.86 7.44
N VAL A 198 -4.76 -11.39 7.51
CA VAL A 198 -5.34 -12.29 6.51
C VAL A 198 -5.31 -11.71 5.08
N ARG A 199 -5.47 -10.40 4.95
CA ARG A 199 -5.50 -9.70 3.66
C ARG A 199 -4.18 -8.96 3.34
N GLY A 200 -3.12 -9.22 4.08
CA GLY A 200 -1.86 -8.49 3.96
C GLY A 200 -1.23 -8.52 2.57
N VAL A 201 -1.36 -9.61 1.82
CA VAL A 201 -0.87 -9.67 0.43
C VAL A 201 -1.62 -8.68 -0.46
N TRP A 202 -2.93 -8.64 -0.37
CA TRP A 202 -3.74 -7.73 -1.20
C TRP A 202 -3.60 -6.28 -0.80
N ALA A 203 -3.48 -6.00 0.50
CA ALA A 203 -3.20 -4.66 0.98
C ALA A 203 -1.87 -4.14 0.40
N ASN A 204 -0.81 -4.95 0.42
CA ASN A 204 0.46 -4.63 -0.23
C ASN A 204 0.29 -4.39 -1.74
N GLN A 205 -0.40 -5.30 -2.44
CA GLN A 205 -0.64 -5.14 -3.88
C GLN A 205 -1.43 -3.85 -4.19
N MET A 206 -2.39 -3.48 -3.34
CA MET A 206 -3.14 -2.23 -3.52
C MET A 206 -2.28 -0.98 -3.30
N VAL A 207 -1.34 -0.98 -2.37
CA VAL A 207 -0.36 0.12 -2.27
C VAL A 207 0.44 0.21 -3.57
N TYR A 208 0.93 -0.92 -4.10
CA TYR A 208 1.64 -0.91 -5.38
C TYR A 208 0.76 -0.39 -6.53
N ASN A 209 -0.50 -0.83 -6.59
CA ASN A 209 -1.43 -0.37 -7.61
C ASN A 209 -1.65 1.15 -7.57
N ILE A 210 -1.75 1.74 -6.39
CA ILE A 210 -1.87 3.20 -6.22
C ILE A 210 -0.62 3.92 -6.77
N HIS A 211 0.57 3.44 -6.44
CA HIS A 211 1.81 3.98 -6.96
C HIS A 211 1.91 3.82 -8.48
N LEU A 212 1.50 2.66 -9.03
CA LEU A 212 1.48 2.40 -10.46
C LEU A 212 0.43 3.26 -11.20
N LEU A 213 -0.77 3.45 -10.62
CA LEU A 213 -1.79 4.32 -11.20
C LEU A 213 -1.33 5.77 -11.35
N THR A 214 -0.52 6.24 -10.43
CA THR A 214 -0.03 7.63 -10.39
C THR A 214 1.36 7.81 -10.97
N GLY A 215 2.05 6.72 -11.34
CA GLY A 215 3.43 6.73 -11.81
C GLY A 215 4.45 7.12 -10.72
N LYS A 216 4.07 7.07 -9.43
CA LYS A 216 4.91 7.47 -8.31
C LYS A 216 5.80 6.31 -7.84
N ILE A 217 6.70 5.88 -8.70
CA ILE A 217 7.55 4.72 -8.47
C ILE A 217 8.89 4.88 -9.20
N SER A 218 9.94 4.35 -8.60
CA SER A 218 11.30 4.33 -9.17
C SER A 218 11.85 5.72 -9.56
N GLU A 219 11.39 6.75 -8.88
CA GLU A 219 11.90 8.11 -8.97
C GLU A 219 12.26 8.63 -7.57
N PRO A 220 13.27 9.50 -7.43
CA PRO A 220 13.65 10.03 -6.13
C PRO A 220 12.47 10.62 -5.35
N GLY A 221 12.18 10.06 -4.18
CA GLY A 221 11.08 10.46 -3.31
C GLY A 221 9.74 9.78 -3.59
N ASN A 222 9.67 8.90 -4.60
CA ASN A 222 8.48 8.13 -4.97
C ASN A 222 8.72 6.63 -4.81
N SER A 223 8.18 6.02 -3.76
CA SER A 223 8.39 4.59 -3.54
C SER A 223 7.32 3.95 -2.64
N PRO A 224 6.78 2.77 -3.02
CA PRO A 224 6.17 1.85 -2.08
C PRO A 224 7.29 1.07 -1.37
N PHE A 225 7.53 1.33 -0.09
CA PHE A 225 8.67 0.82 0.65
C PHE A 225 8.25 -0.01 1.88
N SER A 226 8.38 -1.32 1.80
CA SER A 226 8.21 -2.19 2.96
C SER A 226 9.44 -2.10 3.87
N LEU A 227 9.22 -1.59 5.08
CA LEU A 227 10.24 -1.54 6.11
C LEU A 227 10.31 -2.89 6.79
N THR A 228 11.47 -3.53 6.76
CA THR A 228 11.68 -4.81 7.45
C THR A 228 12.34 -4.57 8.78
N GLY A 229 11.78 -5.14 9.85
CA GLY A 229 12.33 -5.04 11.20
C GLY A 229 13.42 -6.06 11.51
N GLN A 230 13.69 -7.00 10.60
CA GLN A 230 14.68 -8.07 10.81
C GLN A 230 15.96 -7.75 10.03
N PRO A 231 17.14 -7.82 10.67
CA PRO A 231 18.40 -7.72 9.95
C PRO A 231 18.48 -8.77 8.82
N SER A 232 18.89 -8.35 7.64
CA SER A 232 19.03 -9.21 6.45
C SER A 232 17.75 -9.89 5.96
N ALA A 233 16.59 -9.48 6.41
CA ALA A 233 15.32 -10.01 5.90
C ALA A 233 14.99 -9.49 4.49
N CYS A 234 15.45 -8.29 4.17
CA CYS A 234 15.51 -7.74 2.81
C CYS A 234 16.96 -7.34 2.54
N GLY A 235 17.59 -7.82 1.49
CA GLY A 235 18.95 -7.46 1.15
C GLY A 235 19.90 -8.66 1.12
N THR A 236 21.13 -8.47 1.54
CA THR A 236 22.26 -9.39 1.30
C THR A 236 21.99 -10.88 1.49
N ALA A 237 21.21 -11.29 2.46
CA ALA A 237 20.87 -12.70 2.66
C ALA A 237 19.95 -13.24 1.55
N ARG A 238 19.14 -12.39 0.94
CA ARG A 238 18.30 -12.75 -0.21
C ARG A 238 19.08 -12.76 -1.51
N GLU A 239 19.99 -11.84 -1.67
CA GLU A 239 20.87 -11.82 -2.85
C GLU A 239 21.80 -13.02 -2.88
N VAL A 240 22.33 -13.44 -1.74
CA VAL A 240 23.28 -14.55 -1.63
C VAL A 240 22.57 -15.91 -1.46
N GLY A 241 21.42 -15.94 -0.81
CA GLY A 241 20.68 -17.17 -0.51
C GLY A 241 19.39 -17.32 -1.31
N THR A 242 19.30 -16.78 -2.47
CA THR A 242 18.15 -16.46 -3.31
C THR A 242 17.07 -17.53 -3.51
N PHE A 243 17.35 -18.78 -3.21
CA PHE A 243 16.37 -19.83 -3.47
C PHE A 243 15.33 -20.00 -2.35
N ALA A 244 15.59 -19.44 -1.18
CA ALA A 244 14.67 -19.51 -0.06
C ALA A 244 13.35 -18.71 -0.27
N HIS A 245 13.29 -17.84 -1.27
CA HIS A 245 12.13 -17.01 -1.60
C HIS A 245 11.45 -17.39 -2.91
N ARG A 246 11.89 -18.44 -3.56
CA ARG A 246 11.20 -19.06 -4.69
C ARG A 246 10.17 -20.05 -4.13
N LEU A 247 9.05 -19.53 -3.71
CA LEU A 247 7.86 -20.33 -3.42
C LEU A 247 6.83 -20.09 -4.49
#